data_b34e0423026be40a4d3a7ec0237187ab
#
_entry.id   b34e0423026be40a4d3a7ec0237187ab
#
_cell.length_a   1.000
_cell.length_b   1.000
_cell.length_c   1.000
_cell.angle_alpha   90.00
_cell.angle_beta   90.00
_cell.angle_gamma   90.00
#
_symmetry.space_group_name_H-M   'P 1'
#
loop_
_entity.id
_entity.type
_entity.pdbx_description
1 polymer ?
#
loop_
_entity_poly.entity_id
_entity_poly.type
_entity_poly.pdbx_seq_one_letter_code
_entity_poly.pdbx_strand_id
1 'polypeptide(L)'
;MSNAHRLTVAETERLQRGLETLAGMLDTHYGLRQRTDIPPVTVTAEQCYYNGLVAALEALGGEWKRDDNGLHWVYLSGLSARAEY
;
A
#
# COMPACT_ATOMS: atom_id res chain seq x y z
N MET A 1 28.20 -14.35 -0.62
CA MET A 1 28.40 -13.20 -1.47
C MET A 1 27.06 -12.53 -1.75
N SER A 2 27.04 -11.28 -1.66
CA SER A 2 25.81 -10.54 -1.87
C SER A 2 25.76 -10.02 -3.29
N ASN A 3 24.71 -10.36 -4.00
CA ASN A 3 24.39 -9.75 -5.28
C ASN A 3 23.28 -8.74 -5.14
N ALA A 4 23.23 -8.13 -3.96
CA ALA A 4 22.19 -7.15 -3.72
C ALA A 4 22.29 -6.06 -4.79
N HIS A 5 21.26 -5.95 -5.59
CA HIS A 5 21.16 -4.91 -6.59
C HIS A 5 20.96 -3.58 -5.88
N ARG A 6 21.82 -2.63 -6.19
CA ARG A 6 21.62 -1.27 -5.71
C ARG A 6 20.77 -0.52 -6.71
N LEU A 7 19.68 0.04 -6.23
CA LEU A 7 18.81 0.86 -7.05
C LEU A 7 19.54 2.13 -7.47
N THR A 8 19.34 2.54 -8.71
CA THR A 8 19.77 3.86 -9.17
C THR A 8 18.88 4.93 -8.53
N VAL A 9 19.30 6.19 -8.62
CA VAL A 9 18.47 7.31 -8.13
C VAL A 9 17.12 7.31 -8.83
N ALA A 10 17.09 7.13 -10.15
CA ALA A 10 15.84 7.10 -10.92
C ALA A 10 14.93 5.93 -10.51
N GLU A 11 15.52 4.76 -10.27
CA GLU A 11 14.75 3.59 -9.81
C GLU A 11 14.19 3.81 -8.42
N THR A 12 14.98 4.39 -7.52
CA THR A 12 14.55 4.72 -6.17
C THR A 12 13.38 5.71 -6.19
N GLU A 13 13.46 6.74 -7.02
CA GLU A 13 12.39 7.72 -7.14
C GLU A 13 11.10 7.09 -7.68
N ARG A 14 11.20 6.20 -8.67
CA ARG A 14 10.03 5.49 -9.20
C ARG A 14 9.42 4.58 -8.15
N LEU A 15 10.24 3.85 -7.42
CA LEU A 15 9.75 2.97 -6.36
C LEU A 15 9.08 3.80 -5.26
N GLN A 16 9.68 4.91 -4.85
CA GLN A 16 9.11 5.79 -3.84
C GLN A 16 7.72 6.28 -4.27
N ARG A 17 7.57 6.76 -5.52
CA ARG A 17 6.27 7.20 -6.02
C ARG A 17 5.26 6.05 -6.10
N GLY A 18 5.72 4.86 -6.50
CA GLY A 18 4.87 3.68 -6.51
C GLY A 18 4.36 3.30 -5.13
N LEU A 19 5.24 3.39 -4.12
CA LEU A 19 4.86 3.11 -2.73
C LEU A 19 3.88 4.15 -2.20
N GLU A 20 4.06 5.43 -2.54
CA GLU A 20 3.11 6.48 -2.17
C GLU A 20 1.74 6.22 -2.79
N THR A 21 1.71 5.81 -4.05
CA THR A 21 0.47 5.44 -4.73
C THR A 21 -0.18 4.24 -4.05
N LEU A 22 0.61 3.21 -3.72
CA LEU A 22 0.10 2.03 -3.04
C LEU A 22 -0.50 2.39 -1.68
N ALA A 23 0.17 3.22 -0.91
CA ALA A 23 -0.35 3.70 0.38
C ALA A 23 -1.70 4.40 0.20
N GLY A 24 -1.82 5.24 -0.81
CA GLY A 24 -3.09 5.91 -1.12
C GLY A 24 -4.19 4.94 -1.51
N MET A 25 -3.86 3.90 -2.27
CA MET A 25 -4.83 2.85 -2.63
C MET A 25 -5.29 2.09 -1.39
N LEU A 26 -4.38 1.77 -0.48
CA LEU A 26 -4.73 1.10 0.78
C LEU A 26 -5.65 1.97 1.62
N ASP A 27 -5.34 3.27 1.72
CA ASP A 27 -6.20 4.23 2.45
C ASP A 27 -7.61 4.24 1.87
N THR A 28 -7.72 4.34 0.54
CA THR A 28 -9.00 4.44 -0.16
C THR A 28 -9.83 3.18 0.01
N HIS A 29 -9.27 2.01 -0.28
CA HIS A 29 -10.02 0.76 -0.20
C HIS A 29 -10.36 0.41 1.24
N TYR A 30 -9.48 0.71 2.18
CA TYR A 30 -9.78 0.52 3.59
C TYR A 30 -10.97 1.38 4.05
N GLY A 31 -10.98 2.65 3.66
CA GLY A 31 -12.07 3.55 3.98
C GLY A 31 -13.40 3.11 3.35
N LEU A 32 -13.37 2.73 2.08
CA LEU A 32 -14.57 2.30 1.36
C LEU A 32 -15.18 1.03 1.93
N ARG A 33 -14.36 0.06 2.36
CA ARG A 33 -14.89 -1.19 2.93
C ARG A 33 -15.61 -1.00 4.26
N GLN A 34 -15.45 0.16 4.90
CA GLN A 34 -16.09 0.47 6.18
C GLN A 34 -17.36 1.28 6.02
N ARG A 35 -17.71 1.67 4.80
CA ARG A 35 -18.90 2.48 4.56
C ARG A 35 -20.16 1.64 4.69
N THR A 36 -21.22 2.28 5.21
CA THR A 36 -22.54 1.65 5.36
C THR A 36 -23.54 2.18 4.35
N ASP A 37 -23.17 3.20 3.57
CA ASP A 37 -24.03 3.87 2.59
C ASP A 37 -23.84 3.35 1.16
N ILE A 38 -23.05 2.30 0.99
CA ILE A 38 -22.83 1.66 -0.30
C ILE A 38 -23.33 0.21 -0.26
N PRO A 39 -23.63 -0.40 -1.42
CA PRO A 39 -24.13 -1.78 -1.43
C PRO A 39 -23.14 -2.77 -0.79
N PRO A 40 -23.63 -3.79 -0.09
CA PRO A 40 -22.76 -4.81 0.53
C PRO A 40 -21.81 -5.49 -0.46
N VAL A 41 -22.22 -5.69 -1.71
CA VAL A 41 -21.35 -6.29 -2.74
C VAL A 41 -20.16 -5.39 -3.04
N THR A 42 -20.37 -4.07 -3.01
CA THR A 42 -19.29 -3.11 -3.20
C THR A 42 -18.32 -3.14 -2.01
N VAL A 43 -18.84 -3.21 -0.79
CA VAL A 43 -18.01 -3.34 0.42
C VAL A 43 -17.14 -4.60 0.34
N THR A 44 -17.72 -5.72 -0.07
CA THR A 44 -17.00 -6.98 -0.22
C THR A 44 -15.91 -6.86 -1.28
N ALA A 45 -16.19 -6.22 -2.41
CA ALA A 45 -15.20 -6.00 -3.46
C ALA A 45 -14.04 -5.13 -2.96
N GLU A 46 -14.34 -4.06 -2.22
CA GLU A 46 -13.31 -3.18 -1.65
C GLU A 46 -12.44 -3.93 -0.64
N GLN A 47 -13.02 -4.81 0.15
CA GLN A 47 -12.29 -5.65 1.07
C GLN A 47 -11.35 -6.60 0.33
N CYS A 48 -11.80 -7.20 -0.77
CA CYS A 48 -10.97 -8.06 -1.60
C CYS A 48 -9.81 -7.29 -2.24
N TYR A 49 -10.05 -6.10 -2.75
CA TYR A 49 -8.99 -5.26 -3.30
C TYR A 49 -7.95 -4.92 -2.24
N TYR A 50 -8.40 -4.50 -1.07
CA TYR A 50 -7.52 -4.17 0.04
C TYR A 50 -6.65 -5.38 0.42
N ASN A 51 -7.26 -6.52 0.62
CA ASN A 51 -6.56 -7.74 1.01
C ASN A 51 -5.55 -8.17 -0.07
N GLY A 52 -5.91 -8.02 -1.34
CA GLY A 52 -5.00 -8.34 -2.46
C GLY A 52 -3.78 -7.42 -2.50
N LEU A 53 -3.98 -6.13 -2.27
CA LEU A 53 -2.87 -5.17 -2.24
C LEU A 53 -1.92 -5.45 -1.07
N VAL A 54 -2.45 -5.74 0.10
CA VAL A 54 -1.65 -6.11 1.27
C VAL A 54 -0.87 -7.39 1.00
N ALA A 55 -1.54 -8.40 0.44
CA ALA A 55 -0.89 -9.68 0.14
C ALA A 55 0.24 -9.49 -0.88
N ALA A 56 0.04 -8.67 -1.90
CA ALA A 56 1.07 -8.39 -2.90
C ALA A 56 2.28 -7.69 -2.28
N LEU A 57 2.04 -6.69 -1.43
CA LEU A 57 3.11 -5.98 -0.73
C LEU A 57 3.93 -6.95 0.13
N GLU A 58 3.26 -7.79 0.91
CA GLU A 58 3.92 -8.76 1.77
C GLU A 58 4.66 -9.83 0.97
N ALA A 59 4.11 -10.25 -0.17
CA ALA A 59 4.77 -11.21 -1.06
C ALA A 59 6.08 -10.66 -1.63
N LEU A 60 6.19 -9.34 -1.78
CA LEU A 60 7.41 -8.68 -2.23
C LEU A 60 8.40 -8.41 -1.09
N GLY A 61 8.09 -8.86 0.12
CA GLY A 61 8.92 -8.63 1.29
C GLY A 61 8.66 -7.29 1.96
N GLY A 62 7.58 -6.61 1.59
CA GLY A 62 7.22 -5.34 2.18
C GLY A 62 6.46 -5.49 3.48
N GLU A 63 6.34 -4.39 4.18
CA GLU A 63 5.59 -4.29 5.44
C GLU A 63 4.68 -3.07 5.39
N TRP A 64 3.73 -3.03 6.29
CA TRP A 64 2.80 -1.90 6.36
C TRP A 64 2.33 -1.69 7.79
N LYS A 65 1.91 -0.47 8.07
CA LYS A 65 1.25 -0.10 9.33
C LYS A 65 0.07 0.79 9.01
N ARG A 66 -0.94 0.72 9.84
CA ARG A 66 -2.12 1.57 9.72
C ARG A 66 -2.29 2.35 11.02
N ASP A 67 -2.50 3.66 10.91
CA ASP A 67 -2.77 4.49 12.08
C ASP A 67 -4.27 4.45 12.46
N ASP A 68 -4.63 5.15 13.53
CA ASP A 68 -5.98 5.16 14.05
C ASP A 68 -6.98 5.81 13.09
N ASN A 69 -6.50 6.62 12.16
CA ASN A 69 -7.34 7.28 11.15
C ASN A 69 -7.51 6.42 9.89
N GLY A 70 -6.95 5.22 9.86
CA GLY A 70 -7.01 4.34 8.70
C GLY A 70 -6.02 4.69 7.60
N LEU A 71 -5.02 5.53 7.90
CA LEU A 71 -3.98 5.90 6.95
C LEU A 71 -2.80 4.93 7.06
N HIS A 72 -2.22 4.61 5.92
CA HIS A 72 -1.20 3.56 5.83
C HIS A 72 0.18 4.11 5.57
N TRP A 73 1.15 3.53 6.26
CA TRP A 73 2.55 3.59 5.89
C TRP A 73 2.93 2.26 5.26
N VAL A 74 3.68 2.30 4.18
CA VAL A 74 4.22 1.10 3.52
C VAL A 74 5.74 1.17 3.49
N TYR A 75 6.37 0.01 3.60
CA TYR A 75 7.81 -0.12 3.71
C TYR A 75 8.28 -1.21 2.76
N LEU A 76 9.25 -0.90 1.92
CA LEU A 76 9.84 -1.86 1.00
C LEU A 76 11.23 -1.40 0.62
N SER A 77 12.19 -2.33 0.62
CA SER A 77 13.57 -2.08 0.17
C SER A 77 14.22 -0.88 0.86
N GLY A 78 13.95 -0.70 2.16
CA GLY A 78 14.51 0.39 2.92
C GLY A 78 13.80 1.74 2.75
N LEU A 79 12.78 1.79 1.90
CA LEU A 79 11.98 2.98 1.69
C LEU A 79 10.71 2.94 2.53
N SER A 80 10.22 4.10 2.89
CA SER A 80 8.93 4.23 3.56
C SER A 80 8.11 5.29 2.85
N ALA A 81 6.80 5.07 2.77
CA ALA A 81 5.94 5.98 2.03
C ALA A 81 4.53 6.01 2.63
N ARG A 82 3.89 7.14 2.44
CA ARG A 82 2.46 7.32 2.70
C ARG A 82 1.89 8.16 1.57
N ALA A 83 0.56 8.15 1.43
CA ALA A 83 -0.08 8.97 0.42
C ALA A 83 0.17 10.46 0.72
N GLU A 84 0.34 11.23 -0.33
CA GLU A 84 0.39 12.69 -0.24
C GLU A 84 -1.01 13.23 -0.49
N TYR A 85 -1.49 13.99 0.47
CA TYR A 85 -2.80 14.63 0.38
C TYR A 85 -2.67 16.14 0.39
#